data_c1ac77467ddbbac3b0bdeef013847c1b
#
_entry.id   c1ac77467ddbbac3b0bdeef013847c1b
#
_cell.length_a   1.000
_cell.length_b   1.000
_cell.length_c   1.000
_cell.angle_alpha   90.00
_cell.angle_beta   90.00
_cell.angle_gamma   90.00
#
_symmetry.space_group_name_H-M   'P 1'
#
loop_
_entity.id
_entity.type
_entity.pdbx_description
1 polymer ?
#
loop_
_entity_poly.entity_id
_entity_poly.type
_entity_poly.pdbx_seq_one_letter_code
_entity_poly.pdbx_strand_id
1 'polypeptide(L)'
;MTVAPITELQQEQVVTATRHCIERAGKLLQQKFTLPPVTFDLRGRAAGMYRVRQARRQIRYNPYIFGKYFTDNLANTVPHEVAHYLTDVLYGLHNVRPHGREWQAVMRVLDAEPSVTCHYDLTGVLLRRQRRFSYRCACSSHAVSAVRHNRVQRGSGSYVCRQCRTPLVFAG
;
A
#
# COMPACT_ATOMS: atom_id res chain seq x y z
N MET A 1 -7.74 -21.36 -9.64
CA MET A 1 -7.61 -20.47 -10.82
C MET A 1 -6.80 -19.23 -10.41
N THR A 2 -5.91 -18.72 -11.28
CA THR A 2 -5.14 -17.50 -11.02
C THR A 2 -5.94 -16.29 -11.51
N VAL A 3 -6.01 -15.24 -10.71
CA VAL A 3 -6.66 -13.98 -11.06
C VAL A 3 -5.85 -13.29 -12.15
N ALA A 4 -6.50 -12.88 -13.25
CA ALA A 4 -5.88 -12.05 -14.28
C ALA A 4 -5.75 -10.59 -13.82
N PRO A 5 -4.75 -9.85 -14.30
CA PRO A 5 -4.68 -8.41 -14.07
C PRO A 5 -5.78 -7.68 -14.85
N ILE A 6 -6.11 -6.47 -14.45
CA ILE A 6 -7.02 -5.60 -15.20
C ILE A 6 -6.47 -5.28 -16.60
N THR A 7 -7.40 -5.16 -17.56
CA THR A 7 -7.10 -4.78 -18.94
C THR A 7 -6.66 -3.32 -19.06
N GLU A 8 -6.11 -2.90 -20.19
CA GLU A 8 -5.76 -1.50 -20.48
C GLU A 8 -6.97 -0.58 -20.36
N LEU A 9 -8.14 -0.98 -20.90
CA LEU A 9 -9.37 -0.23 -20.76
C LEU A 9 -9.78 -0.05 -19.29
N GLN A 10 -9.64 -1.08 -18.47
CA GLN A 10 -9.90 -0.99 -17.04
C GLN A 10 -8.87 -0.09 -16.32
N GLN A 11 -7.60 -0.10 -16.75
CA GLN A 11 -6.59 0.83 -16.22
C GLN A 11 -6.96 2.29 -16.53
N GLU A 12 -7.42 2.57 -17.74
CA GLU A 12 -7.91 3.91 -18.11
C GLU A 12 -9.11 4.34 -17.26
N GLN A 13 -10.03 3.43 -16.96
CA GLN A 13 -11.16 3.70 -16.05
C GLN A 13 -10.67 4.05 -14.64
N VAL A 14 -9.66 3.34 -14.11
CA VAL A 14 -9.07 3.65 -12.79
C VAL A 14 -8.38 5.02 -12.80
N VAL A 15 -7.63 5.35 -13.86
CA VAL A 15 -7.00 6.68 -14.01
C VAL A 15 -8.05 7.77 -14.08
N THR A 16 -9.12 7.57 -14.82
CA THR A 16 -10.25 8.50 -14.93
C THR A 16 -10.95 8.69 -13.58
N ALA A 17 -11.21 7.62 -12.86
CA ALA A 17 -11.79 7.68 -11.51
C ALA A 17 -10.87 8.45 -10.54
N THR A 18 -9.55 8.18 -10.60
CA THR A 18 -8.54 8.88 -9.78
C THR A 18 -8.55 10.39 -10.08
N ARG A 19 -8.56 10.77 -11.37
CA ARG A 19 -8.65 12.17 -11.79
C ARG A 19 -9.93 12.82 -11.29
N HIS A 20 -11.07 12.17 -11.46
CA HIS A 20 -12.37 12.67 -11.04
C HIS A 20 -12.43 12.94 -9.52
N CYS A 21 -11.90 12.04 -8.71
CA CYS A 21 -11.77 12.25 -7.26
C CYS A 21 -10.94 13.52 -6.94
N ILE A 22 -9.81 13.70 -7.62
CA ILE A 22 -8.92 14.86 -7.42
C ILE A 22 -9.61 16.16 -7.85
N GLU A 23 -10.27 16.17 -9.01
CA GLU A 23 -10.99 17.34 -9.52
C GLU A 23 -12.18 17.70 -8.63
N ARG A 24 -12.93 16.71 -8.14
CA ARG A 24 -14.02 16.91 -7.19
C ARG A 24 -13.54 17.55 -5.91
N ALA A 25 -12.46 17.02 -5.32
CA ALA A 25 -11.85 17.61 -4.14
C ALA A 25 -11.36 19.04 -4.42
N GLY A 26 -10.77 19.29 -5.58
CA GLY A 26 -10.33 20.62 -6.01
C GLY A 26 -11.45 21.65 -6.02
N LYS A 27 -12.63 21.27 -6.54
CA LYS A 27 -13.83 22.13 -6.54
C LYS A 27 -14.32 22.41 -5.12
N LEU A 28 -14.42 21.36 -4.28
CA LEU A 28 -14.94 21.49 -2.91
C LEU A 28 -14.00 22.27 -1.98
N LEU A 29 -12.70 22.10 -2.15
CA LEU A 29 -11.66 22.76 -1.37
C LEU A 29 -11.19 24.10 -1.98
N GLN A 30 -11.75 24.51 -3.13
CA GLN A 30 -11.37 25.70 -3.89
C GLN A 30 -9.86 25.79 -4.16
N GLN A 31 -9.25 24.63 -4.43
CA GLN A 31 -7.81 24.49 -4.67
C GLN A 31 -7.53 23.66 -5.91
N LYS A 32 -6.48 24.02 -6.67
CA LYS A 32 -6.04 23.23 -7.82
C LYS A 32 -5.07 22.13 -7.38
N PHE A 33 -5.37 20.91 -7.77
CA PHE A 33 -4.49 19.74 -7.60
C PHE A 33 -4.10 19.17 -8.95
N THR A 34 -2.88 18.71 -9.09
CA THR A 34 -2.40 18.02 -10.30
C THR A 34 -2.58 16.52 -10.14
N LEU A 35 -2.90 15.81 -11.23
CA LEU A 35 -2.93 14.36 -11.20
C LEU A 35 -1.50 13.82 -11.07
N PRO A 36 -1.14 13.11 -9.99
CA PRO A 36 0.16 12.47 -9.90
C PRO A 36 0.23 11.27 -10.86
N PRO A 37 1.42 10.82 -11.28
CA PRO A 37 1.58 9.59 -12.04
C PRO A 37 0.85 8.42 -11.37
N VAL A 38 0.04 7.71 -12.16
CA VAL A 38 -0.68 6.50 -11.75
C VAL A 38 -0.03 5.30 -12.44
N THR A 39 0.29 4.26 -11.67
CA THR A 39 0.88 3.02 -12.21
C THR A 39 0.20 1.77 -11.69
N PHE A 40 0.28 0.68 -12.45
CA PHE A 40 -0.33 -0.62 -12.15
C PHE A 40 0.73 -1.70 -11.90
N ASP A 41 1.78 -1.32 -11.20
CA ASP A 41 2.94 -2.15 -10.90
C ASP A 41 2.98 -2.66 -9.45
N LEU A 42 1.98 -2.33 -8.64
CA LEU A 42 1.92 -2.78 -7.25
C LEU A 42 1.69 -4.30 -7.21
N ARG A 43 2.38 -4.95 -6.27
CA ARG A 43 2.28 -6.38 -6.01
C ARG A 43 2.17 -6.63 -4.51
N GLY A 44 1.61 -7.76 -4.15
CA GLY A 44 1.45 -8.15 -2.75
C GLY A 44 0.02 -7.95 -2.26
N ARG A 45 -0.15 -7.64 -0.97
CA ARG A 45 -1.46 -7.66 -0.29
C ARG A 45 -2.21 -6.33 -0.34
N ALA A 46 -1.55 -5.25 -0.70
CA ALA A 46 -2.17 -3.92 -0.80
C ALA A 46 -2.81 -3.73 -2.18
N ALA A 47 -4.04 -3.21 -2.22
CA ALA A 47 -4.76 -2.89 -3.44
C ALA A 47 -4.27 -1.58 -4.05
N GLY A 48 -3.95 -0.58 -3.22
CA GLY A 48 -3.40 0.71 -3.58
C GLY A 48 -2.20 1.09 -2.72
N MET A 49 -1.48 2.11 -3.14
CA MET A 49 -0.39 2.72 -2.40
C MET A 49 -0.10 4.13 -2.92
N TYR A 50 -0.31 5.13 -2.11
CA TYR A 50 0.31 6.44 -2.31
C TYR A 50 1.75 6.42 -1.84
N ARG A 51 2.67 7.00 -2.62
CA ARG A 51 4.11 7.04 -2.30
C ARG A 51 4.74 8.35 -2.72
N VAL A 52 5.64 8.86 -1.88
CA VAL A 52 6.59 9.91 -2.23
C VAL A 52 8.00 9.33 -2.23
N ARG A 53 8.73 9.55 -3.31
CA ARG A 53 10.15 9.18 -3.43
C ARG A 53 10.91 10.30 -4.15
N GLN A 54 11.99 10.80 -3.56
CA GLN A 54 12.77 11.91 -4.11
C GLN A 54 11.89 13.09 -4.56
N ALA A 55 10.99 13.51 -3.68
CA ALA A 55 9.97 14.56 -3.91
C ALA A 55 8.94 14.27 -5.02
N ARG A 56 8.97 13.11 -5.66
CA ARG A 56 7.98 12.69 -6.67
C ARG A 56 6.84 11.95 -6.01
N ARG A 57 5.63 12.48 -6.17
CA ARG A 57 4.36 11.86 -5.74
C ARG A 57 3.88 10.87 -6.77
N GLN A 58 3.34 9.73 -6.33
CA GLN A 58 2.83 8.68 -7.22
C GLN A 58 1.72 7.90 -6.52
N ILE A 59 0.67 7.54 -7.26
CA ILE A 59 -0.34 6.56 -6.85
C ILE A 59 -0.09 5.26 -7.62
N ARG A 60 -0.09 4.14 -6.89
CA ARG A 60 0.15 2.81 -7.46
C ARG A 60 -1.00 1.90 -7.12
N TYR A 61 -1.51 1.16 -8.09
CA TYR A 61 -2.56 0.17 -7.90
C TYR A 61 -2.06 -1.24 -8.20
N ASN A 62 -2.69 -2.22 -7.54
CA ASN A 62 -2.42 -3.64 -7.77
C ASN A 62 -3.38 -4.16 -8.83
N PRO A 63 -2.91 -4.42 -10.08
CA PRO A 63 -3.80 -4.81 -11.17
C PRO A 63 -4.51 -6.14 -10.92
N TYR A 64 -3.95 -7.03 -10.11
CA TYR A 64 -4.57 -8.33 -9.80
C TYR A 64 -5.67 -8.22 -8.75
N ILE A 65 -5.49 -7.40 -7.72
CA ILE A 65 -6.54 -7.14 -6.72
C ILE A 65 -7.69 -6.40 -7.39
N PHE A 66 -7.39 -5.41 -8.24
CA PHE A 66 -8.40 -4.74 -9.06
C PHE A 66 -9.09 -5.72 -10.02
N GLY A 67 -8.37 -6.67 -10.61
CA GLY A 67 -8.98 -7.69 -11.49
C GLY A 67 -10.00 -8.57 -10.78
N LYS A 68 -9.81 -8.84 -9.48
CA LYS A 68 -10.75 -9.63 -8.68
C LYS A 68 -11.90 -8.81 -8.09
N TYR A 69 -11.67 -7.55 -7.75
CA TYR A 69 -12.59 -6.69 -7.02
C TYR A 69 -12.71 -5.30 -7.66
N PHE A 70 -12.97 -5.25 -8.97
CA PHE A 70 -12.85 -4.01 -9.75
C PHE A 70 -13.74 -2.89 -9.24
N THR A 71 -15.05 -3.14 -9.16
CA THR A 71 -16.05 -2.14 -8.75
C THR A 71 -15.79 -1.65 -7.32
N ASP A 72 -15.48 -2.56 -6.41
CA ASP A 72 -15.22 -2.22 -5.02
C ASP A 72 -13.93 -1.39 -4.87
N ASN A 73 -12.88 -1.70 -5.63
CA ASN A 73 -11.65 -0.91 -5.61
C ASN A 73 -11.83 0.48 -6.23
N LEU A 74 -12.68 0.64 -7.25
CA LEU A 74 -13.03 1.97 -7.77
C LEU A 74 -13.73 2.82 -6.71
N ALA A 75 -14.63 2.22 -5.92
CA ALA A 75 -15.41 2.91 -4.91
C ALA A 75 -14.60 3.21 -3.63
N ASN A 76 -13.68 2.33 -3.23
CA ASN A 76 -13.02 2.39 -1.94
C ASN A 76 -11.51 2.66 -2.04
N THR A 77 -10.77 1.91 -2.87
CA THR A 77 -9.30 2.05 -2.94
C THR A 77 -8.88 3.34 -3.66
N VAL A 78 -9.60 3.73 -4.72
CA VAL A 78 -9.27 4.96 -5.45
C VAL A 78 -9.38 6.20 -4.55
N PRO A 79 -10.52 6.48 -3.89
CA PRO A 79 -10.60 7.63 -2.99
C PRO A 79 -9.65 7.51 -1.80
N HIS A 80 -9.34 6.32 -1.28
CA HIS A 80 -8.37 6.10 -0.22
C HIS A 80 -6.96 6.61 -0.60
N GLU A 81 -6.46 6.23 -1.77
CA GLU A 81 -5.13 6.66 -2.22
C GLU A 81 -5.10 8.13 -2.63
N VAL A 82 -6.20 8.63 -3.20
CA VAL A 82 -6.36 10.06 -3.48
C VAL A 82 -6.38 10.86 -2.18
N ALA A 83 -7.04 10.37 -1.13
CA ALA A 83 -7.03 11.06 0.17
C ALA A 83 -5.62 11.14 0.77
N HIS A 84 -4.78 10.10 0.63
CA HIS A 84 -3.38 10.19 1.02
C HIS A 84 -2.61 11.26 0.24
N TYR A 85 -2.81 11.31 -1.09
CA TYR A 85 -2.20 12.33 -1.95
C TYR A 85 -2.63 13.75 -1.55
N LEU A 86 -3.93 13.98 -1.40
CA LEU A 86 -4.45 15.30 -1.03
C LEU A 86 -4.00 15.73 0.37
N THR A 87 -3.98 14.81 1.33
CA THR A 87 -3.50 15.07 2.69
C THR A 87 -2.01 15.48 2.68
N ASP A 88 -1.19 14.83 1.85
CA ASP A 88 0.21 15.24 1.69
C ASP A 88 0.35 16.63 1.08
N VAL A 89 -0.45 16.95 0.06
CA VAL A 89 -0.37 18.27 -0.59
C VAL A 89 -0.85 19.39 0.34
N LEU A 90 -1.89 19.12 1.14
CA LEU A 90 -2.49 20.13 2.04
C LEU A 90 -1.69 20.34 3.31
N TYR A 91 -1.14 19.29 3.89
CA TYR A 91 -0.58 19.33 5.25
C TYR A 91 0.89 18.88 5.34
N GLY A 92 1.40 18.16 4.31
CA GLY A 92 2.71 17.52 4.31
C GLY A 92 2.74 16.20 5.08
N LEU A 93 3.35 15.16 4.49
CA LEU A 93 3.41 13.79 5.06
C LEU A 93 4.02 13.71 6.47
N HIS A 94 4.98 14.59 6.78
CA HIS A 94 5.68 14.57 8.07
C HIS A 94 4.86 15.19 9.20
N ASN A 95 3.82 15.95 8.87
CA ASN A 95 3.00 16.69 9.82
C ASN A 95 1.74 15.95 10.24
N VAL A 96 1.40 14.85 9.54
CA VAL A 96 0.16 14.12 9.75
C VAL A 96 0.41 12.65 10.03
N ARG A 97 -0.50 12.02 10.75
CA ARG A 97 -0.48 10.55 10.94
C ARG A 97 -1.17 9.89 9.76
N PRO A 98 -0.64 8.76 9.25
CA PRO A 98 -1.37 7.94 8.28
C PRO A 98 -2.78 7.61 8.83
N HIS A 99 -3.80 7.82 8.00
CA HIS A 99 -5.22 7.65 8.36
C HIS A 99 -5.68 8.49 9.58
N GLY A 100 -4.94 9.56 9.91
CA GLY A 100 -5.29 10.51 10.97
C GLY A 100 -6.51 11.35 10.61
N ARG A 101 -6.83 12.32 11.48
CA ARG A 101 -8.01 13.18 11.35
C ARG A 101 -8.03 13.97 10.02
N GLU A 102 -6.87 14.37 9.52
CA GLU A 102 -6.71 15.11 8.27
C GLU A 102 -7.08 14.23 7.07
N TRP A 103 -6.57 13.00 7.02
CA TRP A 103 -6.93 12.02 6.00
C TRP A 103 -8.42 11.66 6.06
N GLN A 104 -8.97 11.44 7.26
CA GLN A 104 -10.41 11.15 7.43
C GLN A 104 -11.29 12.32 6.98
N ALA A 105 -10.85 13.57 7.21
CA ALA A 105 -11.57 14.75 6.71
C ALA A 105 -11.58 14.77 5.18
N VAL A 106 -10.45 14.48 4.53
CA VAL A 106 -10.39 14.41 3.06
C VAL A 106 -11.26 13.26 2.52
N MET A 107 -11.27 12.08 3.17
CA MET A 107 -12.18 10.97 2.77
C MET A 107 -13.65 11.41 2.79
N ARG A 108 -14.08 12.17 3.82
CA ARG A 108 -15.46 12.71 3.87
C ARG A 108 -15.74 13.74 2.76
N VAL A 109 -14.75 14.58 2.41
CA VAL A 109 -14.86 15.49 1.24
C VAL A 109 -15.04 14.69 -0.06
N LEU A 110 -14.40 13.53 -0.17
CA LEU A 110 -14.56 12.62 -1.30
C LEU A 110 -15.85 11.77 -1.22
N ASP A 111 -16.70 11.97 -0.20
CA ASP A 111 -17.89 11.15 0.05
C ASP A 111 -17.58 9.65 0.09
N ALA A 112 -16.47 9.33 0.76
CA ALA A 112 -15.96 7.97 0.91
C ALA A 112 -15.82 7.64 2.40
N GLU A 113 -16.13 6.38 2.75
CA GLU A 113 -16.01 5.89 4.12
C GLU A 113 -14.53 5.85 4.53
N PRO A 114 -14.13 6.48 5.65
CA PRO A 114 -12.74 6.49 6.11
C PRO A 114 -12.31 5.15 6.74
N SER A 115 -12.51 4.07 5.99
CA SER A 115 -12.07 2.72 6.36
C SER A 115 -10.58 2.52 6.09
N VAL A 116 -9.85 2.01 7.08
CA VAL A 116 -8.39 1.85 7.00
C VAL A 116 -7.98 0.57 6.28
N THR A 117 -8.83 -0.45 6.25
CA THR A 117 -8.49 -1.78 5.72
C THR A 117 -9.62 -2.40 4.92
N CYS A 118 -9.30 -2.79 3.68
CA CYS A 118 -10.13 -3.74 2.93
C CYS A 118 -9.66 -5.16 3.23
N HIS A 119 -10.53 -6.01 3.74
CA HIS A 119 -10.27 -7.43 3.99
C HIS A 119 -10.63 -8.25 2.76
N TYR A 120 -9.83 -8.16 1.69
CA TYR A 120 -10.03 -8.96 0.50
C TYR A 120 -9.54 -10.40 0.70
N ASP A 121 -10.32 -11.36 0.21
CA ASP A 121 -9.81 -12.71 -0.03
C ASP A 121 -8.83 -12.69 -1.21
N LEU A 122 -7.55 -12.93 -0.92
CA LEU A 122 -6.47 -12.90 -1.91
C LEU A 122 -6.20 -14.27 -2.56
N THR A 123 -7.09 -15.25 -2.40
CA THR A 123 -6.98 -16.54 -3.07
C THR A 123 -6.96 -16.33 -4.59
N GLY A 124 -5.95 -16.89 -5.25
CA GLY A 124 -5.73 -16.73 -6.69
C GLY A 124 -5.05 -15.43 -7.13
N VAL A 125 -4.90 -14.44 -6.23
CA VAL A 125 -4.13 -13.22 -6.54
C VAL A 125 -2.63 -13.53 -6.56
N LEU A 126 -1.92 -13.01 -7.57
CA LEU A 126 -0.47 -13.17 -7.69
C LEU A 126 0.25 -12.40 -6.59
N LEU A 127 0.50 -13.06 -5.47
CA LEU A 127 1.25 -12.48 -4.36
C LEU A 127 2.74 -12.69 -4.58
N ARG A 128 3.54 -11.65 -4.29
CA ARG A 128 4.98 -11.79 -4.24
C ARG A 128 5.35 -12.76 -3.11
N ARG A 129 5.90 -13.94 -3.46
CA ARG A 129 6.44 -14.86 -2.46
C ARG A 129 7.60 -14.18 -1.73
N GLN A 130 7.42 -13.92 -0.46
CA GLN A 130 8.52 -13.44 0.37
C GLN A 130 9.47 -14.60 0.64
N ARG A 131 10.73 -14.49 0.16
CA ARG A 131 11.77 -15.43 0.53
C ARG A 131 11.96 -15.38 2.05
N ARG A 132 11.92 -16.56 2.67
CA ARG A 132 12.21 -16.73 4.09
C ARG A 132 13.50 -17.48 4.27
N PHE A 133 14.20 -17.15 5.33
CA PHE A 133 15.50 -17.72 5.68
C PHE A 133 15.38 -18.40 7.02
N SER A 134 16.01 -19.59 7.15
CA SER A 134 15.99 -20.35 8.38
C SER A 134 16.97 -19.75 9.39
N TYR A 135 16.51 -19.53 10.60
CA TYR A 135 17.31 -19.11 11.75
C TYR A 135 17.01 -20.03 12.91
N ARG A 136 18.00 -20.22 13.80
CA ARG A 136 17.84 -21.01 15.02
C ARG A 136 18.12 -20.16 16.25
N CYS A 137 17.45 -20.49 17.34
CA CYS A 137 17.80 -20.10 18.70
C CYS A 137 17.99 -21.37 19.55
N ALA A 138 18.22 -21.21 20.83
CA ALA A 138 18.38 -22.37 21.74
C ALA A 138 17.13 -23.27 21.84
N CYS A 139 15.91 -22.73 21.59
CA CYS A 139 14.67 -23.47 21.79
C CYS A 139 13.92 -23.87 20.51
N SER A 140 14.15 -23.22 19.38
CA SER A 140 13.35 -23.45 18.15
C SER A 140 13.99 -22.90 16.88
N SER A 141 13.41 -23.28 15.72
CA SER A 141 13.71 -22.70 14.40
C SER A 141 12.74 -21.60 14.06
N HIS A 142 13.20 -20.60 13.31
CA HIS A 142 12.44 -19.40 12.96
C HIS A 142 12.56 -19.10 11.46
N ALA A 143 11.45 -18.77 10.82
CA ALA A 143 11.41 -18.31 9.44
C ALA A 143 11.50 -16.76 9.39
N VAL A 144 12.68 -16.24 9.10
CA VAL A 144 12.98 -14.80 9.06
C VAL A 144 12.78 -14.24 7.65
N SER A 145 12.15 -13.07 7.52
CA SER A 145 11.93 -12.43 6.22
C SER A 145 13.27 -11.96 5.60
N ALA A 146 13.30 -11.84 4.26
CA ALA A 146 14.48 -11.36 3.52
C ALA A 146 14.97 -9.99 4.02
N VAL A 147 14.07 -9.08 4.38
CA VAL A 147 14.44 -7.76 4.92
C VAL A 147 15.23 -7.89 6.22
N ARG A 148 14.76 -8.72 7.15
CA ARG A 148 15.44 -8.97 8.42
C ARG A 148 16.74 -9.74 8.22
N HIS A 149 16.73 -10.76 7.35
CA HIS A 149 17.93 -11.51 6.98
C HIS A 149 19.01 -10.59 6.42
N ASN A 150 18.69 -9.76 5.43
CA ASN A 150 19.64 -8.82 4.84
C ASN A 150 20.17 -7.79 5.85
N ARG A 151 19.37 -7.39 6.83
CA ARG A 151 19.82 -6.50 7.91
C ARG A 151 20.87 -7.19 8.80
N VAL A 152 20.63 -8.46 9.16
CA VAL A 152 21.62 -9.26 9.92
C VAL A 152 22.91 -9.46 9.12
N GLN A 153 22.80 -9.84 7.83
CA GLN A 153 23.96 -10.07 6.96
C GLN A 153 24.83 -8.82 6.77
N ARG A 154 24.22 -7.63 6.82
CA ARG A 154 24.96 -6.35 6.74
C ARG A 154 25.48 -5.86 8.10
N GLY A 155 25.31 -6.61 9.16
CA GLY A 155 25.68 -6.18 10.52
C GLY A 155 24.87 -5.01 11.07
N SER A 156 23.78 -4.60 10.40
CA SER A 156 22.97 -3.44 10.79
C SER A 156 21.82 -3.77 11.74
N GLY A 157 21.79 -4.98 12.29
CA GLY A 157 20.82 -5.38 13.30
C GLY A 157 20.90 -6.86 13.67
N SER A 158 20.45 -7.19 14.87
CA SER A 158 20.32 -8.53 15.39
C SER A 158 18.89 -8.78 15.87
N TYR A 159 18.50 -10.04 16.01
CA TYR A 159 17.19 -10.43 16.52
C TYR A 159 17.36 -11.50 17.60
N VAL A 160 16.49 -11.47 18.60
CA VAL A 160 16.45 -12.43 19.69
C VAL A 160 15.13 -13.20 19.67
N CYS A 161 15.17 -14.43 20.15
CA CYS A 161 13.96 -15.22 20.36
C CYS A 161 13.12 -14.59 21.49
N ARG A 162 11.80 -14.46 21.25
CA ARG A 162 10.90 -13.89 22.24
C ARG A 162 10.71 -14.82 23.46
N GLN A 163 10.87 -16.13 23.27
CA GLN A 163 10.68 -17.15 24.28
C GLN A 163 11.93 -17.35 25.14
N CYS A 164 13.06 -17.70 24.54
CA CYS A 164 14.30 -18.03 25.28
C CYS A 164 15.30 -16.88 25.37
N ARG A 165 15.03 -15.73 24.76
CA ARG A 165 15.87 -14.52 24.75
C ARG A 165 17.25 -14.69 24.12
N THR A 166 17.58 -15.86 23.57
CA THR A 166 18.85 -16.08 22.88
C THR A 166 18.85 -15.48 21.48
N PRO A 167 20.00 -15.05 20.95
CA PRO A 167 20.13 -14.54 19.58
C PRO A 167 19.65 -15.54 18.53
N LEU A 168 19.07 -15.01 17.45
CA LEU A 168 18.74 -15.81 16.27
C LEU A 168 19.98 -15.91 15.38
N VAL A 169 20.46 -17.14 15.14
CA VAL A 169 21.60 -17.43 14.28
C VAL A 169 21.09 -18.00 12.96
N PHE A 170 21.66 -17.53 11.84
CA PHE A 170 21.32 -18.03 10.51
C PHE A 170 21.72 -19.52 10.39
N ALA A 171 20.82 -20.34 9.89
CA ALA A 171 20.99 -21.79 9.87
C ALA A 171 21.37 -22.38 8.47
N GLY A 172 21.72 -21.46 7.51
CA GLY A 172 22.07 -21.88 6.13
C GLY A 172 20.93 -21.73 5.16
#